data_f14efff4dbe54ada5eb047cdd4285952
#
_entry.id   f14efff4dbe54ada5eb047cdd4285952
#
_cell.length_a   1.000
_cell.length_b   1.000
_cell.length_c   1.000
_cell.angle_alpha   90.00
_cell.angle_beta   90.00
_cell.angle_gamma   90.00
#
_symmetry.space_group_name_H-M   'P 1'
#
loop_
_entity.id
_entity.type
_entity.pdbx_description
1 polymer ?
#
loop_
_entity_poly.entity_id
_entity_poly.type
_entity_poly.pdbx_seq_one_letter_code
_entity_poly.pdbx_strand_id
1 'polypeptide(L)'
;MRKSLLLSGLAFWITLIAAHAGIVEKTYQFTDFKIQQEQGYQLIQIDGLLLTGLVGEPALPYQDVKLVLPPGERAVSIEFIGSDEMLLSGSYSVYPQQPSRPLSEPGNGIFQKNESVYQANSFYPAQSTGQLQTAYLNGYAIAISSFTPIKYNPSTGQVSLYQNVKIRVVTEPASKSTFALQNISSSERIKSRVSRFVQNEAMMKTYPSKAKSGNDYDMLIITAAQFENEFQDVIDLYLQRGISVQITTKETINSQGTGQDLAEKIRNYIIDQYQDNGIEYVLLGGDVEHVPYRGFYCYVQSGGGYEDSDIPADLYYSALDGTWNDDNDNRWGEIGEDDLLPEIAVARFSFSNLTELNSMIHKTTSYQDNPVLGEFNETTFAGEWLYSNPLTYGSDYLELLIGYQNENGYETWGIPETYNFHKLYESTGSWSAADLRAQINAGRQYVHHVGHANSTYVAYMSNGDIQYRNFFLVLTVWILNYTFFQSWMWCLMIVTASWKKW
;
A
#
# COMPACT_ATOMS: atom_id res chain seq x y z
N MET A 1 74.90 -29.59 26.49
CA MET A 1 74.15 -28.96 25.42
C MET A 1 72.69 -28.81 25.88
N ARG A 2 72.30 -27.63 26.33
CA ARG A 2 70.90 -27.32 26.75
C ARG A 2 70.23 -26.57 25.59
N LYS A 3 69.18 -27.16 25.01
CA LYS A 3 68.31 -26.47 24.03
C LYS A 3 67.19 -25.75 24.80
N SER A 4 67.18 -24.44 24.72
CA SER A 4 66.11 -23.60 25.19
C SER A 4 65.01 -23.51 24.10
N LEU A 5 63.80 -23.92 24.42
CA LEU A 5 62.58 -23.69 23.62
C LEU A 5 62.08 -22.30 23.95
N LEU A 6 62.04 -21.42 22.98
CA LEU A 6 61.29 -20.14 23.03
C LEU A 6 59.83 -20.41 22.65
N LEU A 7 58.90 -20.32 23.59
CA LEU A 7 57.48 -20.21 23.29
C LEU A 7 57.15 -18.77 22.97
N SER A 8 56.86 -18.47 21.72
CA SER A 8 56.24 -17.21 21.29
C SER A 8 54.71 -17.30 21.47
N GLY A 9 54.23 -16.68 22.53
CA GLY A 9 52.79 -16.51 22.77
C GLY A 9 52.22 -15.46 21.82
N LEU A 10 51.40 -15.88 20.85
CA LEU A 10 50.58 -14.99 20.02
C LEU A 10 49.38 -14.54 20.87
N ALA A 11 49.38 -13.30 21.37
CA ALA A 11 48.23 -12.72 22.03
C ALA A 11 47.20 -12.33 20.95
N PHE A 12 46.11 -13.09 20.85
CA PHE A 12 44.94 -12.73 20.02
C PHE A 12 44.17 -11.62 20.74
N TRP A 13 44.30 -10.39 20.27
CA TRP A 13 43.39 -9.32 20.70
C TRP A 13 42.06 -9.50 20.03
N ILE A 14 41.08 -10.05 20.76
CA ILE A 14 39.65 -10.00 20.36
C ILE A 14 39.19 -8.58 20.71
N THR A 15 39.15 -7.70 19.73
CA THR A 15 38.43 -6.43 19.85
C THR A 15 36.94 -6.78 19.88
N LEU A 16 36.34 -6.83 21.06
CA LEU A 16 34.88 -6.73 21.20
C LEU A 16 34.48 -5.36 20.63
N ILE A 17 33.96 -5.35 19.41
CA ILE A 17 33.18 -4.21 18.92
C ILE A 17 31.89 -4.26 19.75
N ALA A 18 31.80 -3.43 20.77
CA ALA A 18 30.52 -3.18 21.42
C ALA A 18 29.60 -2.59 20.37
N ALA A 19 28.63 -3.35 19.90
CA ALA A 19 27.55 -2.82 19.10
C ALA A 19 26.87 -1.74 19.94
N HIS A 20 27.06 -0.48 19.59
CA HIS A 20 26.32 0.61 20.24
C HIS A 20 24.89 0.51 19.73
N ALA A 21 23.97 0.13 20.60
CA ALA A 21 22.55 0.26 20.31
C ALA A 21 22.23 1.76 20.08
N GLY A 22 21.74 2.07 18.89
CA GLY A 22 21.24 3.40 18.60
C GLY A 22 19.90 3.65 19.31
N ILE A 23 19.53 4.89 19.48
CA ILE A 23 18.23 5.28 20.05
C ILE A 23 17.63 6.37 19.17
N VAL A 24 16.37 6.16 18.76
CA VAL A 24 15.56 7.16 18.09
C VAL A 24 14.38 7.52 18.98
N GLU A 25 14.20 8.82 19.27
CA GLU A 25 13.14 9.30 20.14
C GLU A 25 12.21 10.27 19.42
N LYS A 26 10.91 10.21 19.74
CA LYS A 26 9.92 11.19 19.33
C LYS A 26 8.95 11.45 20.47
N THR A 27 8.67 12.72 20.73
CA THR A 27 7.68 13.15 21.73
C THR A 27 6.39 13.56 21.01
N TYR A 28 5.27 13.11 21.54
CA TYR A 28 3.91 13.43 21.11
C TYR A 28 3.19 14.13 22.26
N GLN A 29 2.27 15.04 21.93
CA GLN A 29 1.49 15.79 22.91
C GLN A 29 0.00 15.64 22.61
N PHE A 30 -0.78 15.39 23.65
CA PHE A 30 -2.23 15.17 23.57
C PHE A 30 -2.90 16.09 24.59
N THR A 31 -3.48 17.20 24.12
CA THR A 31 -4.11 18.20 24.98
C THR A 31 -5.63 18.15 24.91
N ASP A 32 -6.16 17.82 23.75
CA ASP A 32 -7.58 17.90 23.46
C ASP A 32 -8.15 16.51 23.20
N PHE A 33 -9.20 16.17 23.91
CA PHE A 33 -9.96 14.94 23.71
C PHE A 33 -11.45 15.23 23.79
N LYS A 34 -12.25 14.39 23.17
CA LYS A 34 -13.72 14.46 23.20
C LYS A 34 -14.27 13.14 23.73
N ILE A 35 -15.36 13.22 24.49
CA ILE A 35 -16.10 12.04 24.95
C ILE A 35 -17.47 12.09 24.34
N GLN A 36 -17.79 11.10 23.52
CA GLN A 36 -19.12 10.94 22.92
C GLN A 36 -19.84 9.76 23.54
N GLN A 37 -21.19 9.78 23.49
CA GLN A 37 -22.01 8.68 23.93
C GLN A 37 -22.44 7.84 22.74
N GLU A 38 -22.22 6.55 22.83
CA GLU A 38 -22.61 5.60 21.79
C GLU A 38 -23.20 4.33 22.45
N GLN A 39 -24.48 4.04 22.19
CA GLN A 39 -25.17 2.85 22.70
C GLN A 39 -25.01 2.60 24.21
N GLY A 40 -24.94 3.68 25.01
CA GLY A 40 -24.77 3.59 26.47
C GLY A 40 -23.31 3.45 26.94
N TYR A 41 -22.36 3.51 26.05
CA TYR A 41 -20.91 3.52 26.31
C TYR A 41 -20.33 4.89 25.96
N GLN A 42 -19.05 5.10 26.29
CA GLN A 42 -18.29 6.29 25.95
C GLN A 42 -17.22 5.98 24.90
N LEU A 43 -17.19 6.78 23.84
CA LEU A 43 -16.09 6.87 22.88
C LEU A 43 -15.16 7.99 23.32
N ILE A 44 -13.89 7.67 23.55
CA ILE A 44 -12.85 8.65 23.86
C ILE A 44 -12.08 8.92 22.59
N GLN A 45 -12.21 10.13 22.05
CA GLN A 45 -11.60 10.51 20.79
C GLN A 45 -10.52 11.57 21.02
N ILE A 46 -9.42 11.46 20.31
CA ILE A 46 -8.35 12.44 20.21
C ILE A 46 -8.19 12.82 18.73
N ASP A 47 -8.25 14.10 18.42
CA ASP A 47 -8.20 14.56 17.04
C ASP A 47 -6.92 14.06 16.33
N GLY A 48 -7.07 13.47 15.16
CA GLY A 48 -5.98 12.89 14.36
C GLY A 48 -5.52 11.50 14.77
N LEU A 49 -6.14 10.89 15.81
CA LEU A 49 -5.86 9.51 16.17
C LEU A 49 -6.94 8.56 15.66
N LEU A 50 -6.53 7.37 15.24
CA LEU A 50 -7.44 6.30 14.86
C LEU A 50 -8.07 5.68 16.11
N LEU A 51 -9.40 5.67 16.17
CA LEU A 51 -10.13 4.95 17.22
C LEU A 51 -10.29 3.49 16.79
N THR A 52 -9.67 2.57 17.50
CA THR A 52 -9.66 1.14 17.15
C THR A 52 -9.48 0.24 18.37
N GLY A 53 -9.67 -1.06 18.17
CA GLY A 53 -9.49 -2.12 19.16
C GLY A 53 -9.76 -3.49 18.53
N LEU A 54 -9.53 -4.56 19.28
CA LEU A 54 -10.04 -5.87 18.88
C LEU A 54 -11.56 -5.93 19.06
N VAL A 55 -12.24 -6.66 18.18
CA VAL A 55 -13.69 -6.79 18.25
C VAL A 55 -14.13 -7.26 19.63
N GLY A 56 -15.05 -6.50 20.24
CA GLY A 56 -15.56 -6.72 21.58
C GLY A 56 -14.70 -6.12 22.70
N GLU A 57 -13.51 -5.62 22.44
CA GLU A 57 -12.61 -5.00 23.41
C GLU A 57 -12.70 -3.46 23.37
N PRO A 58 -12.28 -2.73 24.42
CA PRO A 58 -12.39 -1.29 24.46
C PRO A 58 -11.72 -0.61 23.25
N ALA A 59 -12.47 0.17 22.49
CA ALA A 59 -11.93 0.99 21.41
C ALA A 59 -11.23 2.22 21.99
N LEU A 60 -9.93 2.34 21.73
CA LEU A 60 -9.10 3.44 22.21
C LEU A 60 -8.47 4.19 21.04
N PRO A 61 -8.11 5.49 21.22
CA PRO A 61 -7.38 6.24 20.22
C PRO A 61 -5.92 5.75 20.14
N TYR A 62 -5.45 5.44 18.92
CA TYR A 62 -4.08 5.00 18.63
C TYR A 62 -3.37 6.00 17.72
N GLN A 63 -2.14 6.34 18.11
CA GLN A 63 -1.19 7.09 17.30
C GLN A 63 -0.29 6.11 16.57
N ASP A 64 -0.16 6.30 15.26
CA ASP A 64 0.87 5.62 14.48
C ASP A 64 2.28 6.12 14.83
N VAL A 65 3.27 5.25 14.68
CA VAL A 65 4.69 5.55 14.83
C VAL A 65 5.39 5.19 13.52
N LYS A 66 5.99 6.20 12.88
CA LYS A 66 6.75 6.06 11.63
C LYS A 66 8.03 6.88 11.74
N LEU A 67 9.09 6.24 12.24
CA LEU A 67 10.36 6.92 12.55
C LEU A 67 11.49 6.41 11.67
N VAL A 68 12.13 7.31 10.92
CA VAL A 68 13.37 7.01 10.20
C VAL A 68 14.45 6.63 11.23
N LEU A 69 15.09 5.50 10.99
CA LEU A 69 16.19 4.97 11.78
C LEU A 69 17.54 5.48 11.24
N PRO A 70 18.63 5.36 12.01
CA PRO A 70 19.97 5.61 11.47
C PRO A 70 20.30 4.72 10.28
N PRO A 71 21.11 5.17 9.32
CA PRO A 71 21.51 4.37 8.18
C PRO A 71 22.15 3.03 8.57
N GLY A 72 21.68 1.94 8.00
CA GLY A 72 22.21 0.60 8.27
C GLY A 72 21.77 -0.01 9.60
N GLU A 73 20.77 0.56 10.28
CA GLU A 73 20.22 0.03 11.52
C GLU A 73 18.78 -0.49 11.32
N ARG A 74 18.36 -1.38 12.22
CA ARG A 74 16.98 -1.89 12.32
C ARG A 74 16.43 -1.68 13.73
N ALA A 75 15.12 -1.61 13.85
CA ALA A 75 14.44 -1.51 15.13
C ALA A 75 14.45 -2.86 15.87
N VAL A 76 14.70 -2.82 17.17
CA VAL A 76 14.75 -4.01 18.06
C VAL A 76 13.64 -3.97 19.10
N SER A 77 13.44 -2.80 19.73
CA SER A 77 12.42 -2.64 20.75
C SER A 77 11.85 -1.22 20.72
N ILE A 78 10.63 -1.10 21.22
CA ILE A 78 9.93 0.17 21.40
C ILE A 78 9.55 0.34 22.87
N GLU A 79 9.83 1.51 23.41
CA GLU A 79 9.49 1.88 24.78
C GLU A 79 8.48 3.03 24.77
N PHE A 80 7.46 2.91 25.60
CA PHE A 80 6.48 3.96 25.87
C PHE A 80 6.83 4.64 27.19
N ILE A 81 7.06 5.94 27.15
CA ILE A 81 7.39 6.77 28.33
C ILE A 81 6.34 7.87 28.41
N GLY A 82 5.29 7.64 29.20
CA GLY A 82 4.24 8.62 29.47
C GLY A 82 4.60 9.55 30.60
N SER A 83 4.23 10.84 30.48
CA SER A 83 4.31 11.83 31.54
C SER A 83 3.04 12.71 31.55
N ASP A 84 2.89 13.50 32.63
CA ASP A 84 1.73 14.36 32.83
C ASP A 84 0.42 13.55 32.73
N GLU A 85 0.35 12.47 33.51
CA GLU A 85 -0.83 11.60 33.54
C GLU A 85 -2.01 12.35 34.17
N MET A 86 -3.07 12.53 33.37
CA MET A 86 -4.32 13.14 33.77
C MET A 86 -5.38 12.08 34.01
N LEU A 87 -5.84 11.96 35.23
CA LEU A 87 -6.97 11.11 35.58
C LEU A 87 -8.29 11.82 35.20
N LEU A 88 -9.07 11.19 34.36
CA LEU A 88 -10.39 11.70 33.99
C LEU A 88 -11.38 11.53 35.15
N SER A 89 -12.12 12.57 35.48
CA SER A 89 -13.12 12.52 36.54
C SER A 89 -14.36 11.74 36.14
N GLY A 90 -14.81 10.81 36.98
CA GLY A 90 -15.97 9.95 36.71
C GLY A 90 -15.61 8.48 36.51
N SER A 91 -16.61 7.71 36.13
CA SER A 91 -16.49 6.30 35.80
C SER A 91 -16.98 6.08 34.38
N TYR A 92 -16.20 5.42 33.58
CA TYR A 92 -16.41 5.24 32.15
C TYR A 92 -16.65 3.76 31.81
N SER A 93 -17.57 3.54 30.87
CA SER A 93 -17.72 2.27 30.19
C SER A 93 -17.32 2.49 28.74
N VAL A 94 -16.06 2.25 28.39
CA VAL A 94 -15.53 2.53 27.06
C VAL A 94 -16.22 1.62 26.04
N TYR A 95 -16.58 2.20 24.88
CA TYR A 95 -17.28 1.49 23.81
C TYR A 95 -16.45 0.30 23.29
N PRO A 96 -17.02 -0.91 23.23
CA PRO A 96 -16.32 -2.04 22.64
C PRO A 96 -16.29 -1.91 21.12
N GLN A 97 -15.12 -2.12 20.54
CA GLN A 97 -14.95 -2.16 19.09
C GLN A 97 -15.94 -3.15 18.48
N GLN A 98 -16.74 -2.70 17.56
CA GLN A 98 -17.63 -3.57 16.82
C GLN A 98 -17.00 -4.02 15.51
N PRO A 99 -17.41 -5.18 14.96
CA PRO A 99 -16.97 -5.60 13.64
C PRO A 99 -17.43 -4.59 12.58
N SER A 100 -16.59 -4.30 11.61
CA SER A 100 -16.94 -3.51 10.44
C SER A 100 -18.10 -4.16 9.68
N ARG A 101 -19.00 -3.34 9.15
CA ARG A 101 -20.20 -3.80 8.45
C ARG A 101 -20.37 -3.11 7.12
N PRO A 102 -20.97 -3.82 6.13
CA PRO A 102 -21.42 -3.17 4.91
C PRO A 102 -22.48 -2.10 5.17
N LEU A 103 -22.48 -1.03 4.39
CA LEU A 103 -23.49 0.04 4.48
C LEU A 103 -24.90 -0.48 4.18
N SER A 104 -25.05 -1.52 3.37
CA SER A 104 -26.32 -2.18 3.06
C SER A 104 -26.93 -2.95 4.24
N GLU A 105 -26.13 -3.24 5.26
CA GLU A 105 -26.59 -3.79 6.53
C GLU A 105 -26.42 -2.80 7.69
N PRO A 106 -27.10 -1.65 7.69
CA PRO A 106 -26.96 -0.69 8.76
C PRO A 106 -27.52 -1.25 10.08
N GLY A 107 -26.62 -1.48 11.00
CA GLY A 107 -26.91 -1.25 12.40
C GLY A 107 -27.72 -2.24 13.21
N ASN A 108 -27.86 -3.55 12.93
CA ASN A 108 -28.52 -4.47 13.89
C ASN A 108 -27.82 -5.83 14.06
N GLY A 109 -26.54 -5.87 13.86
CA GLY A 109 -25.80 -7.06 14.22
C GLY A 109 -25.77 -7.27 15.74
N ILE A 110 -25.44 -8.49 16.15
CA ILE A 110 -25.24 -8.82 17.55
C ILE A 110 -24.11 -7.94 18.07
N PHE A 111 -24.45 -7.08 19.04
CA PHE A 111 -23.46 -6.26 19.74
C PHE A 111 -22.46 -7.16 20.44
N GLN A 112 -21.20 -6.98 20.13
CA GLN A 112 -20.12 -7.81 20.65
C GLN A 112 -19.40 -7.08 21.78
N LYS A 113 -19.21 -7.80 22.91
CA LYS A 113 -18.46 -7.32 24.06
C LYS A 113 -17.71 -8.48 24.70
N ASN A 114 -16.42 -8.32 24.88
CA ASN A 114 -15.58 -9.30 25.56
C ASN A 114 -15.71 -9.13 27.09
N GLU A 115 -16.65 -9.86 27.71
CA GLU A 115 -16.94 -9.73 29.13
C GLU A 115 -15.70 -10.00 30.01
N SER A 116 -14.77 -10.87 29.59
CA SER A 116 -13.56 -11.14 30.35
C SER A 116 -12.64 -9.92 30.43
N VAL A 117 -12.55 -9.14 29.38
CA VAL A 117 -11.80 -7.86 29.37
C VAL A 117 -12.49 -6.81 30.22
N TYR A 118 -13.82 -6.68 30.10
CA TYR A 118 -14.58 -5.66 30.83
C TYR A 118 -14.73 -5.94 32.33
N GLN A 119 -14.54 -7.16 32.77
CA GLN A 119 -14.54 -7.55 34.20
C GLN A 119 -13.11 -7.56 34.81
N ALA A 120 -12.08 -7.37 34.00
CA ALA A 120 -10.71 -7.41 34.46
C ALA A 120 -10.39 -6.21 35.36
N ASN A 121 -9.78 -6.49 36.53
CA ASN A 121 -9.26 -5.44 37.43
C ASN A 121 -7.79 -5.15 37.11
N SER A 122 -7.53 -4.84 35.86
CA SER A 122 -6.21 -4.46 35.34
C SER A 122 -6.36 -3.38 34.28
N PHE A 123 -5.32 -2.63 34.04
CA PHE A 123 -5.35 -1.64 32.97
C PHE A 123 -5.35 -2.29 31.58
N TYR A 124 -6.16 -1.73 30.69
CA TYR A 124 -6.24 -2.04 29.28
C TYR A 124 -5.75 -0.83 28.45
N PRO A 125 -4.98 -1.02 27.39
CA PRO A 125 -4.37 -2.30 27.04
C PRO A 125 -3.25 -2.68 28.01
N ALA A 126 -2.88 -3.97 28.05
CA ALA A 126 -1.79 -4.45 28.89
C ALA A 126 -0.43 -3.85 28.48
N GLN A 127 -0.28 -3.56 27.19
CA GLN A 127 0.86 -2.86 26.62
C GLN A 127 0.35 -1.67 25.81
N SER A 128 0.90 -0.49 26.06
CA SER A 128 0.50 0.74 25.36
C SER A 128 1.01 0.81 23.92
N THR A 129 2.01 0.00 23.52
CA THR A 129 2.57 -0.04 22.17
C THR A 129 2.08 -1.26 21.39
N GLY A 130 1.91 -1.08 20.09
CA GLY A 130 1.66 -2.16 19.13
C GLY A 130 2.94 -2.91 18.75
N GLN A 131 2.79 -3.83 17.77
CA GLN A 131 3.90 -4.57 17.21
C GLN A 131 4.88 -3.62 16.53
N LEU A 132 6.18 -3.83 16.75
CA LEU A 132 7.25 -3.08 16.10
C LEU A 132 7.78 -3.87 14.90
N GLN A 133 7.94 -3.18 13.78
CA GLN A 133 8.62 -3.72 12.60
C GLN A 133 9.55 -2.67 12.00
N THR A 134 10.54 -3.11 11.25
CA THR A 134 11.35 -2.24 10.38
C THR A 134 10.89 -2.45 8.95
N ALA A 135 10.45 -1.39 8.32
CA ALA A 135 10.13 -1.35 6.90
C ALA A 135 11.13 -0.43 6.16
N TYR A 136 11.19 -0.56 4.86
CA TYR A 136 12.08 0.23 4.04
C TYR A 136 11.26 1.00 3.00
N LEU A 137 11.66 2.21 2.69
CA LEU A 137 11.03 3.04 1.67
C LEU A 137 12.10 3.91 1.01
N ASN A 138 12.35 3.68 -0.25
CA ASN A 138 13.36 4.41 -1.02
C ASN A 138 14.74 4.48 -0.31
N GLY A 139 15.15 3.37 0.31
CA GLY A 139 16.44 3.22 0.99
C GLY A 139 16.47 3.72 2.44
N TYR A 140 15.39 4.32 2.93
CA TYR A 140 15.29 4.73 4.35
C TYR A 140 14.71 3.59 5.18
N ALA A 141 15.40 3.20 6.24
CA ALA A 141 14.86 2.30 7.25
C ALA A 141 13.88 3.04 8.17
N ILE A 142 12.71 2.50 8.38
CA ILE A 142 11.62 3.13 9.11
C ILE A 142 11.08 2.16 10.15
N ALA A 143 11.11 2.57 11.43
CA ALA A 143 10.39 1.86 12.48
C ALA A 143 8.90 2.16 12.35
N ILE A 144 8.09 1.12 12.20
CA ILE A 144 6.63 1.21 12.14
C ILE A 144 6.05 0.51 13.37
N SER A 145 5.17 1.21 14.07
CA SER A 145 4.42 0.70 15.22
C SER A 145 3.20 1.60 15.48
N SER A 146 2.54 1.42 16.62
CA SER A 146 1.50 2.29 17.13
C SER A 146 1.56 2.37 18.65
N PHE A 147 0.87 3.33 19.24
CA PHE A 147 0.64 3.36 20.68
C PHE A 147 -0.67 4.06 21.01
N THR A 148 -1.21 3.79 22.22
CA THR A 148 -2.30 4.58 22.78
C THR A 148 -1.83 5.39 23.98
N PRO A 149 -2.18 6.69 24.06
CA PRO A 149 -1.89 7.51 25.24
C PRO A 149 -2.87 7.26 26.41
N ILE A 150 -3.84 6.38 26.20
CA ILE A 150 -4.92 6.12 27.19
C ILE A 150 -4.64 4.81 27.94
N LYS A 151 -4.92 4.85 29.24
CA LYS A 151 -5.11 3.66 30.09
C LYS A 151 -6.52 3.62 30.61
N TYR A 152 -7.15 2.47 30.52
CA TYR A 152 -8.49 2.22 30.99
C TYR A 152 -8.53 1.02 31.95
N ASN A 153 -9.13 1.19 33.13
CA ASN A 153 -9.41 0.05 34.00
C ASN A 153 -10.92 -0.27 33.90
N PRO A 154 -11.30 -1.36 33.23
CA PRO A 154 -12.69 -1.67 32.95
C PRO A 154 -13.53 -1.92 34.22
N SER A 155 -12.99 -2.55 35.25
CA SER A 155 -13.73 -2.90 36.46
C SER A 155 -14.08 -1.70 37.34
N THR A 156 -13.26 -0.64 37.31
CA THR A 156 -13.47 0.60 38.06
C THR A 156 -14.03 1.72 37.21
N GLY A 157 -13.97 1.58 35.90
CA GLY A 157 -14.29 2.64 34.95
C GLY A 157 -13.26 3.78 34.92
N GLN A 158 -12.10 3.59 35.51
CA GLN A 158 -11.07 4.61 35.58
C GLN A 158 -10.37 4.76 34.24
N VAL A 159 -10.27 5.99 33.74
CA VAL A 159 -9.53 6.35 32.53
C VAL A 159 -8.47 7.38 32.87
N SER A 160 -7.25 7.19 32.39
CA SER A 160 -6.22 8.22 32.41
C SER A 160 -5.60 8.45 31.03
N LEU A 161 -5.21 9.70 30.77
CA LEU A 161 -4.56 10.16 29.55
C LEU A 161 -3.15 10.65 29.90
N TYR A 162 -2.14 10.14 29.21
CA TYR A 162 -0.82 10.76 29.20
C TYR A 162 -0.79 11.91 28.22
N GLN A 163 -0.65 13.13 28.75
CA GLN A 163 -0.62 14.35 27.93
C GLN A 163 0.67 14.47 27.12
N ASN A 164 1.76 13.91 27.64
CA ASN A 164 3.04 13.79 26.92
C ASN A 164 3.48 12.32 26.86
N VAL A 165 3.78 11.87 25.65
CA VAL A 165 4.32 10.52 25.42
C VAL A 165 5.60 10.62 24.63
N LYS A 166 6.68 10.08 25.18
CA LYS A 166 7.93 9.88 24.46
C LYS A 166 8.00 8.42 24.01
N ILE A 167 8.07 8.21 22.73
CA ILE A 167 8.40 6.91 22.13
C ILE A 167 9.90 6.85 21.92
N ARG A 168 10.51 5.77 22.41
CA ARG A 168 11.92 5.46 22.23
C ARG A 168 12.04 4.14 21.49
N VAL A 169 12.67 4.18 20.31
CA VAL A 169 13.01 3.00 19.54
C VAL A 169 14.49 2.71 19.72
N VAL A 170 14.80 1.51 20.21
CA VAL A 170 16.15 0.99 20.30
C VAL A 170 16.49 0.32 18.98
N THR A 171 17.67 0.61 18.45
CA THR A 171 18.13 0.09 17.17
C THR A 171 19.42 -0.72 17.31
N GLU A 172 19.69 -1.59 16.36
CA GLU A 172 20.95 -2.31 16.22
C GLU A 172 21.38 -2.32 14.75
N PRO A 173 22.69 -2.54 14.47
CA PRO A 173 23.15 -2.70 13.10
C PRO A 173 22.38 -3.79 12.37
N ALA A 174 21.83 -3.45 11.22
CA ALA A 174 21.22 -4.41 10.31
C ALA A 174 22.31 -5.28 9.68
N SER A 175 22.07 -6.60 9.59
CA SER A 175 22.99 -7.47 8.85
C SER A 175 22.97 -7.10 7.37
N LYS A 176 24.06 -7.37 6.64
CA LYS A 176 24.14 -7.12 5.18
C LYS A 176 23.09 -7.88 4.37
N SER A 177 22.41 -8.84 4.97
CA SER A 177 21.29 -9.59 4.39
C SER A 177 19.95 -8.88 4.54
N THR A 178 19.89 -7.68 5.12
CA THR A 178 18.67 -6.89 5.09
C THR A 178 18.48 -6.31 3.69
N PHE A 179 17.36 -6.59 3.17
CA PHE A 179 16.93 -6.49 1.80
C PHE A 179 16.68 -5.05 1.30
N ALA A 180 17.03 -4.03 2.08
CA ALA A 180 16.86 -2.64 1.67
C ALA A 180 17.86 -2.23 0.59
N LEU A 181 17.36 -1.68 -0.45
CA LEU A 181 18.16 -1.03 -1.48
C LEU A 181 18.79 0.24 -0.93
N GLN A 182 20.11 0.24 -0.69
CA GLN A 182 20.83 1.29 0.04
C GLN A 182 21.11 2.55 -0.80
N ASN A 183 20.51 2.72 -1.96
CA ASN A 183 20.79 3.82 -2.85
C ASN A 183 19.73 4.91 -2.75
N ILE A 184 20.03 5.96 -1.99
CA ILE A 184 19.09 7.04 -1.77
C ILE A 184 19.19 8.04 -2.91
N SER A 185 18.10 8.13 -3.67
CA SER A 185 17.97 9.11 -4.74
C SER A 185 18.09 10.55 -4.21
N SER A 186 18.77 11.41 -4.98
CA SER A 186 18.75 12.85 -4.73
C SER A 186 17.47 13.55 -5.16
N SER A 187 16.49 12.82 -5.74
CA SER A 187 15.23 13.35 -6.23
C SER A 187 14.44 14.03 -5.10
N GLU A 188 14.06 15.28 -5.32
CA GLU A 188 13.24 16.05 -4.36
C GLU A 188 11.83 15.47 -4.23
N ARG A 189 11.32 14.79 -5.27
CA ARG A 189 10.03 14.11 -5.24
C ARG A 189 10.07 12.90 -4.30
N ILE A 190 11.10 12.07 -4.39
CA ILE A 190 11.31 10.93 -3.50
C ILE A 190 11.48 11.41 -2.06
N LYS A 191 12.34 12.42 -1.83
CA LYS A 191 12.53 12.99 -0.49
C LYS A 191 11.22 13.55 0.08
N SER A 192 10.43 14.27 -0.72
CA SER A 192 9.14 14.80 -0.31
C SER A 192 8.12 13.68 -0.02
N ARG A 193 8.16 12.56 -0.75
CA ARG A 193 7.33 11.39 -0.48
C ARG A 193 7.65 10.79 0.88
N VAL A 194 8.92 10.54 1.16
CA VAL A 194 9.35 9.96 2.43
C VAL A 194 9.10 10.93 3.58
N SER A 195 9.41 12.24 3.43
CA SER A 195 9.19 13.22 4.49
C SER A 195 7.74 13.36 4.91
N ARG A 196 6.79 13.18 3.97
CA ARG A 196 5.36 13.16 4.29
C ARG A 196 4.90 11.87 4.98
N PHE A 197 5.62 10.80 4.81
CA PHE A 197 5.31 9.51 5.43
C PHE A 197 5.83 9.39 6.86
N VAL A 198 6.97 10.02 7.18
CA VAL A 198 7.68 9.86 8.45
C VAL A 198 7.46 11.04 9.39
N GLN A 199 7.71 10.84 10.69
CA GLN A 199 7.45 11.82 11.74
C GLN A 199 8.73 12.51 12.27
N ASN A 200 9.92 12.11 11.78
CA ASN A 200 11.23 12.65 12.17
C ASN A 200 12.13 12.91 10.96
N GLU A 201 11.64 13.67 9.98
CA GLU A 201 12.31 13.96 8.71
C GLU A 201 13.78 14.43 8.85
N ALA A 202 14.12 15.08 9.98
CA ALA A 202 15.50 15.52 10.24
C ALA A 202 16.51 14.36 10.18
N MET A 203 16.12 13.13 10.53
CA MET A 203 16.95 11.95 10.47
C MET A 203 17.31 11.57 9.02
N MET A 204 16.49 11.90 8.05
CA MET A 204 16.78 11.65 6.63
C MET A 204 18.09 12.32 6.18
N LYS A 205 18.47 13.43 6.81
CA LYS A 205 19.73 14.15 6.49
C LYS A 205 20.99 13.37 6.87
N THR A 206 20.88 12.34 7.68
CA THR A 206 22.02 11.47 8.06
C THR A 206 22.34 10.43 6.98
N TYR A 207 21.43 10.23 6.05
CA TYR A 207 21.61 9.27 4.97
C TYR A 207 22.47 9.85 3.84
N PRO A 208 23.42 9.07 3.29
CA PRO A 208 24.20 9.51 2.15
C PRO A 208 23.28 9.57 0.91
N SER A 209 23.22 10.71 0.25
CA SER A 209 22.50 10.83 -1.02
C SER A 209 23.45 10.59 -2.19
N LYS A 210 23.00 9.84 -3.19
CA LYS A 210 23.72 9.69 -4.47
C LYS A 210 23.56 10.98 -5.28
N ALA A 211 24.65 11.54 -5.75
CA ALA A 211 24.58 12.63 -6.72
C ALA A 211 24.08 12.10 -8.07
N LYS A 212 23.25 12.89 -8.79
CA LYS A 212 22.86 12.55 -10.16
C LYS A 212 24.10 12.38 -11.03
N SER A 213 24.15 11.29 -11.80
CA SER A 213 25.14 11.08 -12.84
C SER A 213 24.64 11.68 -14.17
N GLY A 214 25.54 11.92 -15.12
CA GLY A 214 25.12 12.42 -16.45
C GLY A 214 24.29 11.43 -17.28
N ASN A 215 24.13 10.21 -16.79
CA ASN A 215 23.38 9.14 -17.46
C ASN A 215 22.04 8.85 -16.78
N ASP A 216 21.69 9.61 -15.74
CA ASP A 216 20.41 9.41 -15.04
C ASP A 216 19.24 9.69 -15.95
N TYR A 217 18.21 8.86 -15.86
CA TYR A 217 16.94 9.05 -16.54
C TYR A 217 15.79 8.69 -15.61
N ASP A 218 14.57 9.13 -15.94
CA ASP A 218 13.45 9.08 -15.00
C ASP A 218 12.51 7.89 -15.24
N MET A 219 12.38 7.45 -16.50
CA MET A 219 11.41 6.43 -16.90
C MET A 219 12.05 5.35 -17.77
N LEU A 220 11.77 4.10 -17.42
CA LEU A 220 12.16 2.92 -18.18
C LEU A 220 10.95 2.30 -18.87
N ILE A 221 11.04 2.04 -20.17
CA ILE A 221 10.07 1.21 -20.89
C ILE A 221 10.71 -0.17 -21.15
N ILE A 222 9.99 -1.23 -20.81
CA ILE A 222 10.40 -2.62 -21.07
C ILE A 222 9.38 -3.26 -21.99
N THR A 223 9.79 -3.74 -23.17
CA THR A 223 8.89 -4.36 -24.14
C THR A 223 9.57 -5.51 -24.90
N ALA A 224 8.85 -6.20 -25.77
CA ALA A 224 9.48 -7.16 -26.69
C ALA A 224 10.12 -6.43 -27.88
N ALA A 225 11.23 -6.96 -28.41
CA ALA A 225 12.02 -6.33 -29.48
C ALA A 225 11.18 -5.94 -30.71
N GLN A 226 10.14 -6.71 -31.04
CA GLN A 226 9.27 -6.42 -32.17
C GLN A 226 8.43 -5.15 -32.02
N PHE A 227 8.30 -4.59 -30.80
CA PHE A 227 7.51 -3.39 -30.51
C PHE A 227 8.36 -2.19 -30.08
N GLU A 228 9.67 -2.34 -29.95
CA GLU A 228 10.57 -1.33 -29.41
C GLU A 228 10.42 0.02 -30.12
N ASN A 229 10.34 0.04 -31.44
CA ASN A 229 10.27 1.24 -32.24
C ASN A 229 8.89 1.96 -32.22
N GLU A 230 7.89 1.32 -31.68
CA GLU A 230 6.50 1.84 -31.68
C GLU A 230 6.22 2.80 -30.53
N PHE A 231 7.11 2.87 -29.53
CA PHE A 231 6.91 3.72 -28.34
C PHE A 231 7.34 5.17 -28.52
N GLN A 232 7.74 5.60 -29.72
CA GLN A 232 8.30 6.95 -29.93
C GLN A 232 7.34 8.07 -29.48
N ASP A 233 6.05 7.96 -29.77
CA ASP A 233 5.05 8.96 -29.37
C ASP A 233 4.91 9.05 -27.83
N VAL A 234 5.08 7.93 -27.12
CA VAL A 234 5.08 7.91 -25.65
C VAL A 234 6.36 8.55 -25.11
N ILE A 235 7.50 8.24 -25.73
CA ILE A 235 8.80 8.83 -25.36
C ILE A 235 8.73 10.36 -25.54
N ASP A 236 8.25 10.83 -26.68
CA ASP A 236 8.17 12.25 -26.99
C ASP A 236 7.20 12.98 -26.03
N LEU A 237 6.07 12.36 -25.70
CA LEU A 237 5.10 12.89 -24.75
C LEU A 237 5.74 13.16 -23.37
N TYR A 238 6.51 12.19 -22.84
CA TYR A 238 7.13 12.35 -21.53
C TYR A 238 8.35 13.26 -21.57
N LEU A 239 9.15 13.24 -22.64
CA LEU A 239 10.27 14.16 -22.83
C LEU A 239 9.80 15.64 -22.85
N GLN A 240 8.67 15.94 -23.50
CA GLN A 240 8.07 17.29 -23.48
C GLN A 240 7.67 17.75 -22.07
N ARG A 241 7.46 16.82 -21.15
CA ARG A 241 7.16 17.06 -19.73
C ARG A 241 8.38 17.08 -18.82
N GLY A 242 9.56 16.96 -19.40
CA GLY A 242 10.83 16.96 -18.67
C GLY A 242 11.13 15.63 -17.98
N ILE A 243 10.49 14.54 -18.42
CA ILE A 243 10.76 13.17 -17.95
C ILE A 243 11.61 12.48 -19.00
N SER A 244 12.85 12.17 -18.65
CA SER A 244 13.76 11.46 -19.55
C SER A 244 13.43 9.97 -19.60
N VAL A 245 13.38 9.39 -20.81
CA VAL A 245 12.90 8.02 -21.04
C VAL A 245 13.98 7.19 -21.73
N GLN A 246 14.16 5.97 -21.25
CA GLN A 246 14.93 4.92 -21.91
C GLN A 246 14.02 3.73 -22.21
N ILE A 247 14.32 3.00 -23.30
CA ILE A 247 13.61 1.78 -23.65
C ILE A 247 14.60 0.63 -23.75
N THR A 248 14.19 -0.55 -23.31
CA THR A 248 14.95 -1.80 -23.45
C THR A 248 14.02 -2.95 -23.78
N THR A 249 14.58 -4.04 -24.28
CA THR A 249 13.78 -5.20 -24.66
C THR A 249 13.95 -6.35 -23.66
N LYS A 250 12.88 -7.15 -23.50
CA LYS A 250 12.94 -8.36 -22.68
C LYS A 250 14.01 -9.35 -23.17
N GLU A 251 14.28 -9.36 -24.47
CA GLU A 251 15.31 -10.22 -25.08
C GLU A 251 16.69 -9.79 -24.63
N THR A 252 16.97 -8.50 -24.59
CA THR A 252 18.22 -7.93 -24.05
C THR A 252 18.36 -8.28 -22.58
N ILE A 253 17.33 -8.05 -21.77
CA ILE A 253 17.33 -8.39 -20.35
C ILE A 253 17.52 -9.90 -20.15
N ASN A 254 16.81 -10.74 -20.91
CA ASN A 254 16.94 -12.19 -20.78
C ASN A 254 18.34 -12.71 -21.10
N SER A 255 19.03 -12.07 -22.06
CA SER A 255 20.39 -12.49 -22.48
C SER A 255 21.50 -12.04 -21.52
N GLN A 256 21.30 -10.93 -20.81
CA GLN A 256 22.33 -10.27 -19.97
C GLN A 256 22.03 -10.35 -18.48
N GLY A 257 20.75 -10.46 -18.10
CA GLY A 257 20.29 -10.41 -16.71
C GLY A 257 20.49 -11.73 -15.96
N THR A 258 20.58 -11.61 -14.64
CA THR A 258 20.63 -12.73 -13.68
C THR A 258 19.26 -12.93 -13.05
N GLY A 259 18.89 -14.16 -12.77
CA GLY A 259 17.61 -14.55 -12.18
C GLY A 259 17.21 -15.96 -12.62
N GLN A 260 16.33 -16.60 -11.85
CA GLN A 260 15.87 -17.97 -12.12
C GLN A 260 14.94 -18.05 -13.33
N ASP A 261 14.18 -16.96 -13.58
CA ASP A 261 13.27 -16.84 -14.72
C ASP A 261 13.26 -15.41 -15.28
N LEU A 262 12.47 -15.18 -16.33
CA LEU A 262 12.42 -13.87 -16.98
C LEU A 262 11.82 -12.78 -16.09
N ALA A 263 10.86 -13.11 -15.24
CA ALA A 263 10.27 -12.13 -14.31
C ALA A 263 11.33 -11.64 -13.31
N GLU A 264 12.10 -12.54 -12.72
CA GLU A 264 13.17 -12.16 -11.80
C GLU A 264 14.30 -11.39 -12.52
N LYS A 265 14.65 -11.77 -13.74
CA LYS A 265 15.64 -11.02 -14.54
C LYS A 265 15.18 -9.59 -14.83
N ILE A 266 13.88 -9.39 -15.14
CA ILE A 266 13.31 -8.07 -15.35
C ILE A 266 13.36 -7.27 -14.04
N ARG A 267 12.97 -7.86 -12.92
CA ARG A 267 13.03 -7.20 -11.61
C ARG A 267 14.45 -6.80 -11.24
N ASN A 268 15.41 -7.69 -11.39
CA ASN A 268 16.81 -7.41 -11.10
C ASN A 268 17.35 -6.29 -12.00
N TYR A 269 17.00 -6.28 -13.29
CA TYR A 269 17.32 -5.18 -14.19
C TYR A 269 16.71 -3.85 -13.74
N ILE A 270 15.46 -3.84 -13.32
CA ILE A 270 14.80 -2.65 -12.76
C ILE A 270 15.53 -2.16 -11.50
N ILE A 271 15.93 -3.08 -10.61
CA ILE A 271 16.72 -2.76 -9.41
C ILE A 271 18.04 -2.09 -9.79
N ASP A 272 18.77 -2.64 -10.77
CA ASP A 272 20.03 -2.06 -11.26
C ASP A 272 19.78 -0.65 -11.82
N GLN A 273 18.72 -0.45 -12.63
CA GLN A 273 18.39 0.88 -13.17
C GLN A 273 17.96 1.86 -12.08
N TYR A 274 17.21 1.41 -11.08
CA TYR A 274 16.85 2.22 -9.92
C TYR A 274 18.10 2.65 -9.14
N GLN A 275 19.01 1.71 -8.89
CA GLN A 275 20.24 2.00 -8.15
C GLN A 275 21.24 2.83 -8.94
N ASP A 276 21.42 2.56 -10.23
CA ASP A 276 22.46 3.18 -11.04
C ASP A 276 22.03 4.48 -11.70
N ASN A 277 20.79 4.56 -12.17
CA ASN A 277 20.28 5.68 -12.96
C ASN A 277 19.17 6.47 -12.28
N GLY A 278 18.64 5.99 -11.15
CA GLY A 278 17.67 6.71 -10.35
C GLY A 278 16.28 6.80 -10.97
N ILE A 279 15.85 5.76 -11.70
CA ILE A 279 14.52 5.72 -12.29
C ILE A 279 13.42 5.83 -11.23
N GLU A 280 12.32 6.47 -11.58
CA GLU A 280 11.15 6.62 -10.73
C GLU A 280 9.89 6.00 -11.35
N TYR A 281 9.93 5.66 -12.65
CA TYR A 281 8.82 5.10 -13.41
C TYR A 281 9.26 3.93 -14.25
N VAL A 282 8.38 2.92 -14.35
CA VAL A 282 8.52 1.82 -15.32
C VAL A 282 7.20 1.64 -16.06
N LEU A 283 7.28 1.54 -17.38
CA LEU A 283 6.18 1.11 -18.23
C LEU A 283 6.49 -0.27 -18.80
N LEU A 284 5.68 -1.27 -18.40
CA LEU A 284 5.73 -2.60 -18.96
C LEU A 284 4.91 -2.63 -20.26
N GLY A 285 5.57 -2.76 -21.39
CA GLY A 285 4.97 -2.74 -22.71
C GLY A 285 4.69 -4.14 -23.24
N GLY A 286 3.51 -4.67 -22.93
CA GLY A 286 3.05 -5.98 -23.39
C GLY A 286 2.20 -6.71 -22.37
N ASP A 287 1.34 -7.59 -22.87
CA ASP A 287 0.63 -8.57 -22.06
C ASP A 287 1.63 -9.65 -21.54
N VAL A 288 1.14 -10.57 -20.75
CA VAL A 288 1.93 -11.61 -20.06
C VAL A 288 2.83 -12.44 -20.98
N GLU A 289 2.45 -12.60 -22.25
CA GLU A 289 3.25 -13.27 -23.28
C GLU A 289 4.54 -12.49 -23.65
N HIS A 290 4.49 -11.17 -23.52
CA HIS A 290 5.58 -10.27 -23.86
C HIS A 290 6.38 -9.85 -22.64
N VAL A 291 5.71 -9.46 -21.55
CA VAL A 291 6.34 -9.11 -20.28
C VAL A 291 5.62 -9.88 -19.16
N PRO A 292 6.20 -10.95 -18.61
CA PRO A 292 5.55 -11.77 -17.61
C PRO A 292 5.24 -10.96 -16.35
N TYR A 293 4.20 -11.35 -15.62
CA TYR A 293 3.97 -10.93 -14.24
C TYR A 293 4.66 -11.90 -13.26
N ARG A 294 4.67 -11.58 -11.97
CA ARG A 294 4.92 -12.55 -10.92
C ARG A 294 3.59 -12.99 -10.32
N GLY A 295 3.34 -14.31 -10.26
CA GLY A 295 2.21 -14.86 -9.53
C GLY A 295 2.45 -14.74 -8.03
N PHE A 296 1.51 -14.12 -7.30
CA PHE A 296 1.57 -14.02 -5.85
C PHE A 296 0.65 -15.03 -5.18
N TYR A 297 1.11 -15.51 -4.03
CA TYR A 297 0.32 -16.38 -3.18
C TYR A 297 -0.82 -15.60 -2.50
N CYS A 298 -1.99 -16.18 -2.50
CA CYS A 298 -3.16 -15.66 -1.81
C CYS A 298 -3.90 -16.79 -1.11
N TYR A 299 -4.26 -16.58 0.14
CA TYR A 299 -5.16 -17.44 0.88
C TYR A 299 -6.35 -16.65 1.40
N VAL A 300 -7.57 -17.10 1.07
CA VAL A 300 -8.81 -16.49 1.53
C VAL A 300 -9.65 -17.52 2.29
N GLN A 301 -9.95 -17.21 3.56
CA GLN A 301 -10.85 -18.01 4.37
C GLN A 301 -12.30 -17.62 4.07
N SER A 302 -12.90 -18.28 3.10
CA SER A 302 -14.31 -18.08 2.75
C SER A 302 -15.00 -19.43 2.52
N GLY A 303 -15.90 -19.81 3.41
CA GLY A 303 -16.73 -21.02 3.23
C GLY A 303 -16.00 -22.36 3.17
N GLY A 304 -14.68 -22.39 3.24
CA GLY A 304 -13.86 -23.60 3.12
C GLY A 304 -12.37 -23.34 2.86
N GLY A 305 -11.99 -22.09 2.73
CA GLY A 305 -10.63 -21.71 2.34
C GLY A 305 -10.40 -21.82 0.82
N TYR A 306 -9.81 -20.78 0.24
CA TYR A 306 -9.39 -20.74 -1.15
C TYR A 306 -7.91 -20.33 -1.19
N GLU A 307 -7.12 -21.03 -1.96
CA GLU A 307 -5.68 -20.84 -2.11
C GLU A 307 -5.35 -20.72 -3.59
N ASP A 308 -4.56 -19.70 -3.93
CA ASP A 308 -4.03 -19.48 -5.28
C ASP A 308 -2.60 -18.96 -5.16
N SER A 309 -1.69 -19.53 -5.93
CA SER A 309 -0.26 -19.14 -5.94
C SER A 309 0.11 -18.39 -7.23
N ASP A 310 -0.87 -18.01 -8.05
CA ASP A 310 -0.64 -17.39 -9.36
C ASP A 310 -1.48 -16.13 -9.58
N ILE A 311 -1.76 -15.37 -8.51
CA ILE A 311 -2.43 -14.08 -8.61
C ILE A 311 -1.50 -13.09 -9.32
N PRO A 312 -1.85 -12.58 -10.52
CA PRO A 312 -0.98 -11.68 -11.28
C PRO A 312 -0.67 -10.40 -10.52
N ALA A 313 0.63 -10.10 -10.31
CA ALA A 313 1.05 -8.93 -9.55
C ALA A 313 2.26 -8.23 -10.17
N ASP A 314 2.05 -7.02 -10.70
CA ASP A 314 3.14 -6.13 -11.13
C ASP A 314 3.75 -5.34 -9.95
N LEU A 315 3.21 -5.47 -8.74
CA LEU A 315 3.83 -4.97 -7.51
C LEU A 315 5.24 -5.55 -7.31
N TYR A 316 5.49 -6.75 -7.80
CA TYR A 316 6.80 -7.38 -7.85
C TYR A 316 7.89 -6.53 -8.53
N TYR A 317 7.49 -5.69 -9.49
CA TYR A 317 8.39 -4.81 -10.22
C TYR A 317 8.47 -3.40 -9.64
N SER A 318 7.60 -3.04 -8.70
CA SER A 318 7.57 -1.71 -8.11
C SER A 318 8.09 -1.65 -6.67
N ALA A 319 7.86 -2.70 -5.89
CA ALA A 319 8.42 -2.85 -4.56
C ALA A 319 9.71 -3.67 -4.67
N LEU A 320 10.82 -2.98 -4.59
CA LEU A 320 12.13 -3.49 -5.00
C LEU A 320 12.94 -4.07 -3.84
N ASP A 321 12.55 -3.81 -2.61
CA ASP A 321 13.17 -4.38 -1.42
C ASP A 321 12.79 -5.86 -1.26
N GLY A 322 13.61 -6.66 -0.58
CA GLY A 322 13.37 -8.07 -0.36
C GLY A 322 13.42 -8.95 -1.62
N THR A 323 13.06 -10.21 -1.45
CA THR A 323 13.05 -11.22 -2.50
C THR A 323 11.65 -11.63 -2.95
N TRP A 324 10.64 -11.37 -2.12
CA TRP A 324 9.26 -11.88 -2.23
C TRP A 324 9.14 -13.40 -2.08
N ASN A 325 10.24 -14.09 -1.74
CA ASN A 325 10.32 -15.52 -1.56
C ASN A 325 11.57 -15.85 -0.72
N ASP A 326 11.54 -15.50 0.57
CA ASP A 326 12.69 -15.58 1.47
C ASP A 326 13.03 -17.01 1.85
N ASP A 327 12.04 -17.90 1.90
CA ASP A 327 12.21 -19.32 2.20
C ASP A 327 12.46 -20.18 0.95
N ASN A 328 12.34 -19.59 -0.23
CA ASN A 328 12.63 -20.20 -1.53
C ASN A 328 11.75 -21.43 -1.85
N ASP A 329 10.46 -21.34 -1.55
CA ASP A 329 9.50 -22.46 -1.65
C ASP A 329 8.63 -22.45 -2.93
N ASN A 330 8.71 -21.48 -3.83
CA ASN A 330 7.88 -21.22 -5.00
C ASN A 330 6.53 -20.54 -4.73
N ARG A 331 6.34 -19.94 -3.56
CA ARG A 331 5.22 -19.04 -3.26
C ARG A 331 5.78 -17.65 -3.04
N TRP A 332 5.38 -16.70 -3.84
CA TRP A 332 5.84 -15.33 -3.73
C TRP A 332 4.82 -14.47 -2.99
N GLY A 333 5.29 -13.62 -2.09
CA GLY A 333 4.45 -12.65 -1.40
C GLY A 333 3.60 -13.23 -0.28
N GLU A 334 4.07 -14.25 0.39
CA GLU A 334 3.47 -14.76 1.62
C GLU A 334 3.57 -13.72 2.76
N ILE A 335 2.76 -13.89 3.78
CA ILE A 335 2.76 -12.97 4.93
C ILE A 335 4.14 -12.96 5.60
N GLY A 336 4.76 -11.79 5.62
CA GLY A 336 6.09 -11.57 6.19
C GLY A 336 7.23 -11.58 5.17
N GLU A 337 6.96 -11.93 3.91
CA GLU A 337 7.87 -11.81 2.77
C GLU A 337 7.46 -10.69 1.82
N ASP A 338 6.28 -10.12 2.05
CA ASP A 338 5.69 -9.06 1.26
C ASP A 338 6.31 -7.70 1.58
N ASP A 339 6.51 -6.89 0.53
CA ASP A 339 6.86 -5.48 0.63
C ASP A 339 5.73 -4.62 0.03
N LEU A 340 5.06 -3.85 0.88
CA LEU A 340 3.93 -3.01 0.51
C LEU A 340 4.31 -1.52 0.38
N LEU A 341 5.60 -1.21 0.39
CA LEU A 341 6.15 0.16 0.27
C LEU A 341 6.96 0.33 -1.03
N PRO A 342 6.32 0.40 -2.20
CA PRO A 342 7.03 0.39 -3.48
C PRO A 342 7.98 1.58 -3.65
N GLU A 343 9.17 1.35 -4.24
CA GLU A 343 10.17 2.38 -4.54
C GLU A 343 9.79 3.22 -5.73
N ILE A 344 9.23 2.61 -6.76
CA ILE A 344 8.93 3.21 -8.06
C ILE A 344 7.47 3.00 -8.47
N ALA A 345 7.00 3.84 -9.39
CA ALA A 345 5.68 3.64 -10.00
C ALA A 345 5.79 2.74 -11.24
N VAL A 346 5.00 1.68 -11.27
CA VAL A 346 4.93 0.75 -12.41
C VAL A 346 3.55 0.83 -13.04
N ALA A 347 3.51 0.85 -14.37
CA ALA A 347 2.28 0.74 -15.16
C ALA A 347 2.48 -0.27 -16.28
N ARG A 348 1.39 -0.83 -16.79
CA ARG A 348 1.42 -1.78 -17.90
C ARG A 348 0.51 -1.36 -19.04
N PHE A 349 1.03 -1.43 -20.27
CA PHE A 349 0.22 -1.50 -21.48
C PHE A 349 0.02 -2.97 -21.83
N SER A 350 -1.17 -3.51 -21.53
CA SER A 350 -1.51 -4.92 -21.79
C SER A 350 -2.00 -5.07 -23.22
N PHE A 351 -1.11 -5.39 -24.14
CA PHE A 351 -1.40 -5.64 -25.56
C PHE A 351 -0.70 -6.91 -26.03
N SER A 352 -1.31 -7.63 -26.95
CA SER A 352 -0.74 -8.82 -27.59
C SER A 352 -0.23 -8.57 -29.01
N ASN A 353 -0.63 -7.44 -29.63
CA ASN A 353 -0.28 -7.12 -31.01
C ASN A 353 -0.17 -5.62 -31.26
N LEU A 354 0.37 -5.27 -32.42
CA LEU A 354 0.64 -3.89 -32.82
C LEU A 354 -0.63 -3.00 -32.89
N THR A 355 -1.77 -3.56 -33.29
CA THR A 355 -3.03 -2.80 -33.36
C THR A 355 -3.49 -2.36 -31.98
N GLU A 356 -3.38 -3.24 -30.99
CA GLU A 356 -3.73 -2.95 -29.61
C GLU A 356 -2.75 -1.93 -29.02
N LEU A 357 -1.43 -2.10 -29.24
CA LEU A 357 -0.42 -1.15 -28.81
C LEU A 357 -0.68 0.25 -29.35
N ASN A 358 -0.90 0.38 -30.67
CA ASN A 358 -1.19 1.67 -31.29
C ASN A 358 -2.46 2.31 -30.72
N SER A 359 -3.47 1.51 -30.41
CA SER A 359 -4.68 1.99 -29.76
C SER A 359 -4.40 2.53 -28.35
N MET A 360 -3.56 1.86 -27.55
CA MET A 360 -3.19 2.33 -26.22
C MET A 360 -2.34 3.59 -26.25
N ILE A 361 -1.35 3.64 -27.14
CA ILE A 361 -0.52 4.84 -27.35
C ILE A 361 -1.41 6.02 -27.74
N HIS A 362 -2.27 5.85 -28.73
CA HIS A 362 -3.18 6.91 -29.18
C HIS A 362 -4.10 7.41 -28.06
N LYS A 363 -4.67 6.51 -27.26
CA LYS A 363 -5.50 6.90 -26.10
C LYS A 363 -4.70 7.69 -25.08
N THR A 364 -3.51 7.20 -24.71
CA THR A 364 -2.66 7.83 -23.71
C THR A 364 -2.24 9.24 -24.15
N THR A 365 -1.73 9.38 -25.37
CA THR A 365 -1.29 10.66 -25.90
C THR A 365 -2.44 11.64 -26.08
N SER A 366 -3.57 11.18 -26.66
CA SER A 366 -4.75 12.03 -26.87
C SER A 366 -5.35 12.52 -25.55
N TYR A 367 -5.46 11.64 -24.54
CA TYR A 367 -5.96 12.03 -23.22
C TYR A 367 -5.06 13.03 -22.53
N GLN A 368 -3.75 12.84 -22.62
CA GLN A 368 -2.81 13.70 -21.91
C GLN A 368 -2.56 15.05 -22.61
N ASP A 369 -2.63 15.09 -23.94
CA ASP A 369 -2.38 16.32 -24.69
C ASP A 369 -3.64 17.15 -24.97
N ASN A 370 -4.79 16.46 -25.08
CA ASN A 370 -6.05 17.13 -25.45
C ASN A 370 -7.25 16.45 -24.79
N PRO A 371 -7.33 16.45 -23.44
CA PRO A 371 -8.44 15.85 -22.70
C PRO A 371 -9.78 16.54 -23.00
N VAL A 372 -10.88 15.79 -22.89
CA VAL A 372 -12.24 16.35 -23.03
C VAL A 372 -12.64 17.00 -21.70
N LEU A 373 -12.41 18.30 -21.56
CA LEU A 373 -12.58 19.04 -20.30
C LEU A 373 -14.01 18.96 -19.75
N GLY A 374 -15.04 18.86 -20.61
CA GLY A 374 -16.44 18.75 -20.19
C GLY A 374 -16.80 17.44 -19.49
N GLU A 375 -15.92 16.45 -19.51
CA GLU A 375 -16.13 15.13 -18.91
C GLU A 375 -15.44 14.96 -17.55
N PHE A 376 -14.65 15.93 -17.09
CA PHE A 376 -13.83 15.80 -15.88
C PHE A 376 -14.62 15.57 -14.59
N ASN A 377 -15.86 15.99 -14.54
CA ASN A 377 -16.72 15.79 -13.37
C ASN A 377 -17.69 14.61 -13.53
N GLU A 378 -17.61 13.88 -14.65
CA GLU A 378 -18.52 12.79 -14.97
C GLU A 378 -17.92 11.46 -14.48
N THR A 379 -18.59 10.83 -13.52
CA THR A 379 -18.13 9.60 -12.87
C THR A 379 -19.20 8.52 -12.94
N THR A 380 -18.82 7.28 -13.25
CA THR A 380 -19.71 6.12 -13.14
C THR A 380 -19.20 5.16 -12.08
N PHE A 381 -20.08 4.79 -11.16
CA PHE A 381 -19.87 3.74 -10.19
C PHE A 381 -20.75 2.54 -10.53
N ALA A 382 -20.14 1.35 -10.65
CA ALA A 382 -20.82 0.11 -10.95
C ALA A 382 -20.58 -0.91 -9.82
N GLY A 383 -21.62 -1.22 -9.06
CA GLY A 383 -21.57 -2.11 -7.90
C GLY A 383 -22.46 -3.33 -8.07
N GLU A 384 -21.85 -4.53 -8.03
CA GLU A 384 -22.56 -5.81 -8.07
C GLU A 384 -22.97 -6.26 -6.67
N TRP A 385 -23.92 -7.20 -6.60
CA TRP A 385 -24.11 -8.03 -5.41
C TRP A 385 -22.86 -8.87 -5.17
N LEU A 386 -22.43 -8.96 -3.92
CA LEU A 386 -21.20 -9.64 -3.58
C LEU A 386 -21.44 -10.89 -2.73
N TYR A 387 -22.16 -10.72 -1.63
CA TYR A 387 -22.39 -11.80 -0.66
C TYR A 387 -23.78 -11.72 -0.06
N SER A 388 -24.29 -12.87 0.39
CA SER A 388 -25.57 -12.97 1.08
C SER A 388 -25.45 -12.98 2.61
N ASN A 389 -24.29 -13.25 3.17
CA ASN A 389 -24.11 -13.29 4.62
C ASN A 389 -22.68 -12.87 5.05
N PRO A 390 -22.49 -11.64 5.55
CA PRO A 390 -23.49 -10.58 5.58
C PRO A 390 -23.90 -10.15 4.17
N LEU A 391 -25.11 -9.62 4.01
CA LEU A 391 -25.55 -9.07 2.73
C LEU A 391 -24.64 -7.88 2.37
N THR A 392 -23.98 -7.97 1.23
CA THR A 392 -22.96 -7.01 0.81
C THR A 392 -23.07 -6.73 -0.68
N TYR A 393 -23.01 -5.45 -1.04
CA TYR A 393 -22.98 -4.98 -2.41
C TYR A 393 -21.72 -4.18 -2.70
N GLY A 394 -21.31 -4.11 -3.94
CA GLY A 394 -20.21 -3.23 -4.37
C GLY A 394 -20.47 -1.75 -4.05
N SER A 395 -21.73 -1.33 -4.02
CA SER A 395 -22.12 0.01 -3.58
C SER A 395 -21.70 0.36 -2.15
N ASP A 396 -21.59 -0.62 -1.25
CA ASP A 396 -21.16 -0.40 0.14
C ASP A 396 -19.74 0.18 0.23
N TYR A 397 -18.91 -0.14 -0.75
CA TYR A 397 -17.54 0.37 -0.86
C TYR A 397 -17.46 1.63 -1.73
N LEU A 398 -18.25 1.68 -2.80
CA LEU A 398 -18.24 2.81 -3.73
C LEU A 398 -18.77 4.09 -3.10
N GLU A 399 -19.78 3.99 -2.23
CA GLU A 399 -20.30 5.17 -1.50
C GLU A 399 -19.26 5.78 -0.56
N LEU A 400 -18.34 4.98 -0.02
CA LEU A 400 -17.24 5.48 0.83
C LEU A 400 -16.19 6.30 0.05
N LEU A 401 -16.25 6.30 -1.27
CA LEU A 401 -15.37 7.10 -2.13
C LEU A 401 -15.92 8.50 -2.42
N ILE A 402 -17.10 8.85 -1.92
CA ILE A 402 -17.77 10.12 -2.22
C ILE A 402 -17.67 11.05 -1.01
N GLY A 403 -17.12 12.25 -1.23
CA GLY A 403 -17.06 13.30 -0.21
C GLY A 403 -16.26 12.93 1.03
N TYR A 404 -16.65 13.49 2.16
CA TYR A 404 -16.09 13.15 3.46
C TYR A 404 -16.84 11.97 4.07
N GLN A 405 -16.08 10.98 4.52
CA GLN A 405 -16.61 9.80 5.21
C GLN A 405 -15.88 9.60 6.54
N ASN A 406 -16.63 9.17 7.54
CA ASN A 406 -16.08 8.76 8.84
C ASN A 406 -16.75 7.44 9.24
N GLU A 407 -16.23 6.36 8.71
CA GLU A 407 -16.79 5.02 8.87
C GLU A 407 -15.74 4.06 9.42
N ASN A 408 -16.16 3.16 10.29
CA ASN A 408 -15.29 2.13 10.87
C ASN A 408 -14.01 2.67 11.54
N GLY A 409 -14.06 3.92 12.05
CA GLY A 409 -12.94 4.59 12.69
C GLY A 409 -11.96 5.27 11.72
N TYR A 410 -12.26 5.30 10.43
CA TYR A 410 -11.43 5.96 9.42
C TYR A 410 -12.12 7.22 8.88
N GLU A 411 -11.38 8.33 8.85
CA GLU A 411 -11.77 9.55 8.16
C GLU A 411 -11.12 9.58 6.78
N THR A 412 -11.95 9.73 5.73
CA THR A 412 -11.48 9.78 4.35
C THR A 412 -12.11 10.95 3.61
N TRP A 413 -11.36 11.52 2.67
CA TRP A 413 -11.81 12.52 1.72
C TRP A 413 -11.73 11.93 0.33
N GLY A 414 -12.88 11.65 -0.26
CA GLY A 414 -13.01 11.05 -1.57
C GLY A 414 -13.24 12.04 -2.70
N ILE A 415 -13.87 11.56 -3.76
CA ILE A 415 -14.27 12.37 -4.92
C ILE A 415 -15.27 13.43 -4.45
N PRO A 416 -15.08 14.71 -4.82
CA PRO A 416 -15.98 15.77 -4.39
C PRO A 416 -17.45 15.49 -4.71
N GLU A 417 -18.36 15.75 -3.79
CA GLU A 417 -19.82 15.58 -3.99
C GLU A 417 -20.38 16.42 -5.13
N THR A 418 -19.62 17.42 -5.58
CA THR A 418 -19.96 18.27 -6.73
C THR A 418 -19.79 17.58 -8.08
N TYR A 419 -19.21 16.38 -8.10
CA TYR A 419 -19.10 15.56 -9.31
C TYR A 419 -20.46 14.92 -9.65
N ASN A 420 -20.67 14.63 -10.92
CA ASN A 420 -21.86 13.93 -11.39
C ASN A 420 -21.63 12.43 -11.29
N PHE A 421 -22.30 11.78 -10.35
CA PHE A 421 -22.22 10.34 -10.12
C PHE A 421 -23.33 9.59 -10.84
N HIS A 422 -22.98 8.76 -11.81
CA HIS A 422 -23.87 7.84 -12.51
C HIS A 422 -23.73 6.46 -11.84
N LYS A 423 -24.71 6.09 -11.04
CA LYS A 423 -24.65 4.90 -10.19
C LYS A 423 -25.40 3.73 -10.81
N LEU A 424 -24.70 2.64 -11.07
CA LEU A 424 -25.22 1.35 -11.54
C LEU A 424 -25.07 0.35 -10.37
N TYR A 425 -26.05 0.31 -9.46
CA TYR A 425 -25.96 -0.46 -8.24
C TYR A 425 -27.02 -1.54 -8.18
N GLU A 426 -26.63 -2.80 -7.99
CA GLU A 426 -27.59 -3.91 -7.77
C GLU A 426 -28.33 -3.78 -6.44
N SER A 427 -27.83 -3.02 -5.49
CA SER A 427 -28.55 -2.68 -4.25
C SER A 427 -29.81 -1.85 -4.49
N THR A 428 -29.92 -1.18 -5.66
CA THR A 428 -31.07 -0.33 -6.02
C THR A 428 -31.82 -0.83 -7.26
N GLY A 429 -31.22 -1.71 -8.05
CA GLY A 429 -31.84 -2.28 -9.26
C GLY A 429 -30.81 -3.00 -10.13
N SER A 430 -31.26 -3.92 -10.98
CA SER A 430 -30.36 -4.65 -11.88
C SER A 430 -29.81 -3.74 -12.97
N TRP A 431 -28.56 -3.96 -13.35
CA TRP A 431 -27.89 -3.33 -14.48
C TRP A 431 -27.15 -4.39 -15.33
N SER A 432 -26.72 -4.03 -16.51
CA SER A 432 -26.11 -4.93 -17.49
C SER A 432 -24.84 -4.33 -18.12
N ALA A 433 -24.09 -5.16 -18.84
CA ALA A 433 -22.98 -4.70 -19.68
C ALA A 433 -23.40 -3.58 -20.66
N ALA A 434 -24.63 -3.63 -21.19
CA ALA A 434 -25.14 -2.60 -22.10
C ALA A 434 -25.31 -1.25 -21.39
N ASP A 435 -25.78 -1.26 -20.13
CA ASP A 435 -25.94 -0.06 -19.33
C ASP A 435 -24.58 0.58 -19.01
N LEU A 436 -23.60 -0.23 -18.61
CA LEU A 436 -22.25 0.25 -18.35
C LEU A 436 -21.61 0.81 -19.62
N ARG A 437 -21.73 0.11 -20.77
CA ARG A 437 -21.24 0.62 -22.06
C ARG A 437 -21.91 1.94 -22.45
N ALA A 438 -23.21 2.09 -22.19
CA ALA A 438 -23.91 3.35 -22.44
C ALA A 438 -23.36 4.51 -21.61
N GLN A 439 -23.06 4.27 -20.33
CA GLN A 439 -22.40 5.25 -19.47
C GLN A 439 -21.01 5.62 -19.99
N ILE A 440 -20.19 4.63 -20.30
CA ILE A 440 -18.86 4.85 -20.86
C ILE A 440 -18.97 5.66 -22.16
N ASN A 441 -19.84 5.30 -23.09
CA ASN A 441 -20.04 5.97 -24.37
C ASN A 441 -20.60 7.39 -24.25
N ALA A 442 -21.21 7.74 -23.12
CA ALA A 442 -21.68 9.11 -22.86
C ALA A 442 -20.56 10.06 -22.40
N GLY A 443 -19.33 9.56 -22.28
CA GLY A 443 -18.18 10.34 -21.79
C GLY A 443 -18.09 10.31 -20.26
N ARG A 444 -17.12 9.59 -19.76
CA ARG A 444 -16.84 9.49 -18.32
C ARG A 444 -15.36 9.65 -18.09
N GLN A 445 -15.00 10.57 -17.21
CA GLN A 445 -13.63 10.73 -16.74
C GLN A 445 -13.18 9.52 -15.93
N TYR A 446 -14.09 8.99 -15.13
CA TYR A 446 -13.79 7.95 -14.17
C TYR A 446 -14.90 6.90 -14.12
N VAL A 447 -14.52 5.65 -14.23
CA VAL A 447 -15.43 4.49 -14.06
C VAL A 447 -14.82 3.57 -13.01
N HIS A 448 -15.56 3.31 -11.94
CA HIS A 448 -15.14 2.41 -10.88
C HIS A 448 -16.13 1.27 -10.72
N HIS A 449 -15.64 0.05 -10.79
CA HIS A 449 -16.42 -1.15 -10.61
C HIS A 449 -15.98 -1.89 -9.36
N VAL A 450 -16.94 -2.36 -8.57
CA VAL A 450 -16.76 -3.30 -7.46
C VAL A 450 -17.72 -4.45 -7.66
N GLY A 451 -17.19 -5.62 -7.99
CA GLY A 451 -17.97 -6.80 -8.36
C GLY A 451 -17.10 -8.01 -8.60
N HIS A 452 -17.68 -9.06 -9.18
CA HIS A 452 -17.00 -10.29 -9.51
C HIS A 452 -16.25 -10.19 -10.84
N ALA A 453 -15.09 -10.84 -10.92
CA ALA A 453 -14.30 -10.92 -12.14
C ALA A 453 -13.59 -12.27 -12.27
N ASN A 454 -13.23 -12.62 -13.50
CA ASN A 454 -12.28 -13.68 -13.82
C ASN A 454 -11.47 -13.28 -15.06
N SER A 455 -10.61 -14.15 -15.56
CA SER A 455 -9.71 -13.87 -16.69
C SER A 455 -10.42 -13.48 -18.00
N THR A 456 -11.73 -13.73 -18.14
CA THR A 456 -12.49 -13.49 -19.37
C THR A 456 -13.76 -12.67 -19.16
N TYR A 457 -14.04 -12.24 -17.94
CA TYR A 457 -15.29 -11.60 -17.56
C TYR A 457 -15.09 -10.60 -16.42
N VAL A 458 -15.63 -9.38 -16.56
CA VAL A 458 -15.63 -8.31 -15.54
C VAL A 458 -16.78 -7.34 -15.80
N ALA A 459 -17.44 -6.87 -14.74
CA ALA A 459 -18.50 -5.86 -14.86
C ALA A 459 -19.60 -6.26 -15.88
N TYR A 460 -20.02 -7.51 -15.85
CA TYR A 460 -20.93 -8.14 -16.82
C TYR A 460 -20.44 -8.17 -18.26
N MET A 461 -19.22 -7.71 -18.56
CA MET A 461 -18.62 -7.73 -19.89
C MET A 461 -17.72 -8.96 -20.07
N SER A 462 -17.84 -9.61 -21.19
CA SER A 462 -16.91 -10.63 -21.66
C SER A 462 -15.83 -10.02 -22.56
N ASN A 463 -14.76 -10.77 -22.85
CA ASN A 463 -13.74 -10.35 -23.83
C ASN A 463 -14.36 -9.96 -25.19
N GLY A 464 -15.45 -10.62 -25.61
CA GLY A 464 -16.19 -10.30 -26.84
C GLY A 464 -16.88 -8.93 -26.81
N ASP A 465 -17.31 -8.48 -25.62
CA ASP A 465 -17.94 -7.16 -25.47
C ASP A 465 -16.93 -6.02 -25.62
N ILE A 466 -15.67 -6.27 -25.30
CA ILE A 466 -14.57 -5.28 -25.38
C ILE A 466 -14.04 -5.15 -26.81
N GLN A 467 -14.11 -6.21 -27.61
CA GLN A 467 -13.60 -6.23 -28.99
C GLN A 467 -14.51 -5.50 -30.01
N TYR A 468 -15.79 -5.31 -29.70
CA TYR A 468 -16.75 -4.70 -30.63
C TYR A 468 -16.75 -3.17 -30.57
N ARG A 469 -16.05 -2.57 -31.53
CA ARG A 469 -16.16 -1.21 -32.08
C ARG A 469 -16.56 -0.08 -31.11
N ASN A 470 -15.67 0.87 -30.94
CA ASN A 470 -15.81 2.13 -30.21
C ASN A 470 -15.60 2.05 -28.69
N PHE A 471 -15.06 0.96 -28.18
CA PHE A 471 -14.64 0.86 -26.80
C PHE A 471 -13.19 1.31 -26.67
N PHE A 472 -12.99 2.50 -26.11
CA PHE A 472 -11.67 2.97 -25.73
C PHE A 472 -11.57 2.88 -24.20
N LEU A 473 -11.23 1.71 -23.69
CA LEU A 473 -11.04 1.50 -22.27
C LEU A 473 -9.54 1.39 -22.00
N VAL A 474 -8.97 2.33 -21.24
CA VAL A 474 -7.70 2.08 -20.56
C VAL A 474 -8.04 1.45 -19.22
N LEU A 475 -7.83 0.15 -19.13
CA LEU A 475 -8.06 -0.61 -17.92
C LEU A 475 -6.78 -0.60 -17.11
N THR A 476 -6.77 0.09 -15.99
CA THR A 476 -5.72 -0.08 -14.99
C THR A 476 -6.31 -0.89 -13.86
N VAL A 477 -5.91 -2.14 -13.75
CA VAL A 477 -6.30 -3.01 -12.64
C VAL A 477 -5.28 -2.81 -11.53
N TRP A 478 -5.72 -2.27 -10.40
CA TRP A 478 -4.96 -2.26 -9.17
C TRP A 478 -5.47 -3.38 -8.29
N ILE A 479 -4.65 -4.40 -8.07
CA ILE A 479 -4.93 -5.37 -7.02
C ILE A 479 -4.32 -4.80 -5.74
N LEU A 480 -5.17 -4.22 -4.90
CA LEU A 480 -4.78 -3.85 -3.55
C LEU A 480 -4.96 -5.07 -2.65
N ASN A 481 -3.86 -5.75 -2.32
CA ASN A 481 -3.85 -6.68 -1.21
C ASN A 481 -3.97 -5.90 0.09
N TYR A 482 -5.18 -5.81 0.63
CA TYR A 482 -5.38 -5.37 2.01
C TYR A 482 -5.13 -6.55 2.94
N THR A 483 -3.91 -6.70 3.44
CA THR A 483 -3.55 -7.62 4.53
C THR A 483 -3.90 -7.06 5.92
N PHE A 484 -4.94 -6.27 6.04
CA PHE A 484 -5.54 -5.99 7.34
C PHE A 484 -7.05 -6.16 7.25
N PHE A 485 -7.55 -7.15 8.00
CA PHE A 485 -8.90 -7.67 8.16
C PHE A 485 -9.34 -8.75 7.17
N GLN A 486 -9.31 -9.96 7.71
CA GLN A 486 -10.09 -11.15 7.37
C GLN A 486 -10.77 -11.14 5.99
N SER A 487 -10.16 -11.93 5.11
CA SER A 487 -10.81 -12.58 3.98
C SER A 487 -11.66 -11.69 3.09
N TRP A 488 -11.07 -11.19 1.97
CA TRP A 488 -11.82 -10.95 0.73
C TRP A 488 -10.88 -10.40 -0.34
N MET A 489 -10.74 -11.16 -1.40
CA MET A 489 -10.04 -10.75 -2.62
C MET A 489 -10.94 -9.79 -3.40
N TRP A 490 -10.51 -8.53 -3.59
CA TRP A 490 -11.20 -7.54 -4.40
C TRP A 490 -10.33 -7.16 -5.59
N CYS A 491 -10.87 -7.28 -6.78
CA CYS A 491 -10.29 -6.65 -7.97
C CYS A 491 -10.83 -5.22 -8.04
N LEU A 492 -10.01 -4.23 -7.72
CA LEU A 492 -10.33 -2.82 -7.91
C LEU A 492 -9.93 -2.42 -9.31
N MET A 493 -10.91 -2.15 -10.17
CA MET A 493 -10.71 -1.71 -11.53
C MET A 493 -10.91 -0.21 -11.63
N ILE A 494 -9.85 0.56 -11.79
CA ILE A 494 -9.93 1.98 -12.11
C ILE A 494 -9.81 2.12 -13.62
N VAL A 495 -10.85 2.67 -14.23
CA VAL A 495 -10.92 2.90 -15.65
C VAL A 495 -10.95 4.40 -15.87
N THR A 496 -9.90 4.97 -16.47
CA THR A 496 -9.94 6.32 -16.97
C THR A 496 -10.29 6.27 -18.47
N ALA A 497 -11.41 6.83 -18.84
CA ALA A 497 -11.86 6.89 -20.21
C ALA A 497 -11.78 8.34 -20.71
N SER A 498 -11.11 8.60 -21.82
CA SER A 498 -11.24 9.84 -22.53
C SER A 498 -11.82 9.59 -23.93
N TRP A 499 -12.77 10.42 -24.35
CA TRP A 499 -13.57 10.20 -25.55
C TRP A 499 -13.30 11.28 -26.59
N LYS A 500 -13.03 10.91 -27.81
CA LYS A 500 -13.42 11.66 -29.00
C LYS A 500 -14.31 10.78 -29.86
N LYS A 501 -15.52 11.25 -30.13
CA LYS A 501 -16.31 10.75 -31.26
C LYS A 501 -15.54 11.08 -32.54
N TRP A 502 -15.22 10.09 -33.31
CA TRP A 502 -14.90 10.19 -34.73
C TRP A 502 -15.98 9.47 -35.51
#